data_a60522f9bb5e310320f64c07839e3498
#
_entry.id   a60522f9bb5e310320f64c07839e3498
#
_cell.length_a   1.000
_cell.length_b   1.000
_cell.length_c   1.000
_cell.angle_alpha   90.00
_cell.angle_beta   90.00
_cell.angle_gamma   90.00
#
_symmetry.space_group_name_H-M   'P 1'
#
loop_
_entity.id
_entity.type
_entity.pdbx_description
1 polymer ?
#
loop_
_entity_poly.entity_id
_entity_poly.type
_entity_poly.pdbx_seq_one_letter_code
_entity_poly.pdbx_strand_id
1 'polypeptide(L)'
;MNSVTKKIILMHCQYVYGIGHFIRTLEIAKSLSSEYRVIILNGGNPIENMIIPPEIELVQLPAIHKKEDSNQLIPLNCDLSIDDCFNLRREIIVNILQRINIDVLVTEHFPFGFLFKEEVLFLIKLLKEINPNCKFVSSVRDLVNSYDGSETDELTCEILNSYYDLLMIHSDKNVMPFETSFPKFKDIQISIKYTGYVTR
;
A
#
# COMPACT_ATOMS: atom_id res chain seq x y z
N MET A 1 -2.22 -22.57 28.13
CA MET A 1 -2.80 -22.15 26.84
C MET A 1 -1.68 -21.50 26.04
N ASN A 2 -1.19 -22.16 25.00
CA ASN A 2 -0.19 -21.56 24.12
C ASN A 2 -0.89 -20.44 23.37
N SER A 3 -0.59 -19.19 23.70
CA SER A 3 -1.00 -18.05 22.88
C SER A 3 -0.28 -18.17 21.53
N VAL A 4 -0.99 -18.62 20.51
CA VAL A 4 -0.48 -18.53 19.14
C VAL A 4 -0.29 -17.04 18.87
N THR A 5 0.94 -16.62 18.71
CA THR A 5 1.25 -15.23 18.33
C THR A 5 0.62 -14.96 16.97
N LYS A 6 -0.25 -13.94 16.91
CA LYS A 6 -0.86 -13.54 15.63
C LYS A 6 0.23 -13.13 14.63
N LYS A 7 0.09 -13.55 13.38
CA LYS A 7 0.92 -13.02 12.28
C LYS A 7 0.67 -11.53 12.10
N ILE A 8 1.69 -10.82 11.66
CA ILE A 8 1.69 -9.35 11.58
C ILE A 8 1.59 -8.92 10.12
N ILE A 9 0.58 -8.13 9.83
CA ILE A 9 0.36 -7.50 8.53
C ILE A 9 0.69 -6.02 8.63
N LEU A 10 1.61 -5.55 7.80
CA LEU A 10 1.92 -4.15 7.60
C LEU A 10 1.22 -3.67 6.32
N MET A 11 0.40 -2.65 6.41
CA MET A 11 -0.29 -2.05 5.27
C MET A 11 0.29 -0.66 4.98
N HIS A 12 0.92 -0.48 3.84
CA HIS A 12 1.39 0.82 3.39
C HIS A 12 0.31 1.50 2.56
N CYS A 13 -0.22 2.59 3.09
CA CYS A 13 -1.27 3.39 2.46
C CYS A 13 -0.79 4.81 2.22
N GLN A 14 -0.66 5.18 0.96
CA GLN A 14 -0.33 6.52 0.53
C GLN A 14 -1.42 7.07 -0.38
N TYR A 15 -1.87 8.28 -0.12
CA TYR A 15 -2.78 9.00 -0.98
C TYR A 15 -2.41 10.48 -1.02
N VAL A 16 -2.63 11.11 -2.15
CA VAL A 16 -2.31 12.52 -2.40
C VAL A 16 -3.55 13.36 -2.68
N TYR A 17 -4.66 12.68 -3.03
CA TYR A 17 -6.00 13.25 -3.22
C TYR A 17 -7.01 12.31 -2.57
N GLY A 18 -8.09 12.84 -2.04
CA GLY A 18 -9.19 12.06 -1.53
C GLY A 18 -8.82 10.94 -0.57
N ILE A 19 -9.73 10.56 0.29
CA ILE A 19 -9.48 9.59 1.37
C ILE A 19 -9.83 8.14 0.99
N GLY A 20 -10.21 7.89 -0.27
CA GLY A 20 -10.73 6.59 -0.70
C GLY A 20 -9.76 5.42 -0.49
N HIS A 21 -8.46 5.65 -0.74
CA HIS A 21 -7.41 4.65 -0.48
C HIS A 21 -7.33 4.30 1.00
N PHE A 22 -7.35 5.31 1.87
CA PHE A 22 -7.29 5.07 3.32
C PHE A 22 -8.54 4.36 3.85
N ILE A 23 -9.73 4.77 3.41
CA ILE A 23 -10.98 4.12 3.81
C ILE A 23 -10.97 2.65 3.42
N ARG A 24 -10.58 2.33 2.18
CA ARG A 24 -10.48 0.93 1.73
C ARG A 24 -9.47 0.15 2.57
N THR A 25 -8.27 0.70 2.78
CA THR A 25 -7.24 0.09 3.62
C THR A 25 -7.76 -0.18 5.03
N LEU A 26 -8.46 0.78 5.62
CA LEU A 26 -9.03 0.65 6.97
C LEU A 26 -10.11 -0.45 7.04
N GLU A 27 -11.01 -0.54 6.05
CA GLU A 27 -12.03 -1.59 6.05
C GLU A 27 -11.42 -2.98 5.87
N ILE A 28 -10.39 -3.11 5.03
CA ILE A 28 -9.62 -4.37 4.91
C ILE A 28 -8.92 -4.69 6.24
N ALA A 29 -8.27 -3.70 6.86
CA ALA A 29 -7.62 -3.87 8.15
C ALA A 29 -8.58 -4.34 9.25
N LYS A 30 -9.79 -3.79 9.31
CA LYS A 30 -10.85 -4.23 10.23
C LYS A 30 -11.21 -5.70 10.04
N SER A 31 -11.38 -6.13 8.78
CA SER A 31 -11.68 -7.51 8.47
C SER A 31 -10.57 -8.49 8.89
N LEU A 32 -9.31 -8.03 8.82
CA LEU A 32 -8.13 -8.85 9.14
C LEU A 32 -7.79 -8.85 10.64
N SER A 33 -8.19 -7.82 11.40
CA SER A 33 -7.75 -7.62 12.79
C SER A 33 -8.22 -8.68 13.78
N SER A 34 -9.27 -9.43 13.44
CA SER A 34 -9.72 -10.58 14.25
C SER A 34 -8.67 -11.69 14.32
N GLU A 35 -7.96 -11.96 13.22
CA GLU A 35 -7.01 -13.07 13.09
C GLU A 35 -5.55 -12.62 13.12
N TYR A 36 -5.27 -11.39 12.68
CA TYR A 36 -3.95 -10.83 12.52
C TYR A 36 -3.73 -9.61 13.41
N ARG A 37 -2.47 -9.31 13.71
CA ARG A 37 -2.07 -7.98 14.20
C ARG A 37 -1.87 -7.09 12.96
N VAL A 38 -2.61 -6.00 12.85
CA VAL A 38 -2.57 -5.13 11.68
C VAL A 38 -2.00 -3.76 12.04
N ILE A 39 -1.01 -3.34 11.27
CA ILE A 39 -0.36 -2.03 11.37
C ILE A 39 -0.56 -1.30 10.06
N ILE A 40 -1.08 -0.08 10.09
CA ILE A 40 -1.21 0.78 8.91
C ILE A 40 -0.15 1.88 8.97
N LEU A 41 0.71 1.96 7.96
CA LEU A 41 1.55 3.13 7.69
C LEU A 41 0.73 4.09 6.83
N ASN A 42 0.24 5.17 7.42
CA ASN A 42 -0.50 6.19 6.69
C ASN A 42 0.45 7.31 6.26
N GLY A 43 0.66 7.46 4.97
CA GLY A 43 1.49 8.53 4.40
C GLY A 43 0.70 9.74 3.87
N GLY A 44 -0.63 9.64 3.83
CA GLY A 44 -1.51 10.75 3.46
C GLY A 44 -1.85 11.65 4.64
N ASN A 45 -2.68 12.65 4.39
CA ASN A 45 -3.10 13.60 5.43
C ASN A 45 -3.88 12.88 6.55
N PRO A 46 -3.61 13.19 7.83
CA PRO A 46 -4.45 12.69 8.92
C PRO A 46 -5.91 13.10 8.72
N ILE A 47 -6.82 12.17 8.94
CA ILE A 47 -8.26 12.41 8.77
C ILE A 47 -8.83 12.78 10.13
N GLU A 48 -9.27 14.03 10.27
CA GLU A 48 -9.91 14.52 11.49
C GLU A 48 -11.16 13.70 11.83
N ASN A 49 -11.37 13.45 13.12
CA ASN A 49 -12.51 12.71 13.66
C ASN A 49 -12.68 11.27 13.11
N MET A 50 -11.68 10.70 12.48
CA MET A 50 -11.70 9.29 12.07
C MET A 50 -11.48 8.40 13.29
N ILE A 51 -12.45 7.53 13.56
CA ILE A 51 -12.33 6.51 14.63
C ILE A 51 -11.57 5.32 14.06
N ILE A 52 -10.37 5.10 14.57
CA ILE A 52 -9.59 3.89 14.29
C ILE A 52 -9.89 2.87 15.38
N PRO A 53 -10.32 1.65 15.03
CA PRO A 53 -10.52 0.59 16.01
C PRO A 53 -9.25 0.30 16.83
N PRO A 54 -9.36 0.05 18.14
CA PRO A 54 -8.17 -0.14 19.00
C PRO A 54 -7.33 -1.38 18.64
N GLU A 55 -7.89 -2.30 17.84
CA GLU A 55 -7.19 -3.49 17.34
C GLU A 55 -6.25 -3.18 16.18
N ILE A 56 -6.34 -1.99 15.59
CA ILE A 56 -5.52 -1.56 14.44
C ILE A 56 -4.52 -0.51 14.91
N GLU A 57 -3.24 -0.81 14.71
CA GLU A 57 -2.18 0.15 14.97
C GLU A 57 -2.02 1.10 13.78
N LEU A 58 -2.26 2.39 14.00
CA LEU A 58 -2.05 3.41 12.98
C LEU A 58 -0.74 4.15 13.26
N VAL A 59 0.19 4.08 12.33
CA VAL A 59 1.42 4.88 12.32
C VAL A 59 1.28 5.97 11.27
N GLN A 60 1.23 7.21 11.72
CA GLN A 60 1.21 8.36 10.83
C GLN A 60 2.64 8.70 10.40
N LEU A 61 2.92 8.59 9.11
CA LEU A 61 4.13 9.13 8.50
C LEU A 61 3.95 10.64 8.27
N PRO A 62 5.04 11.41 8.19
CA PRO A 62 4.97 12.78 7.70
C PRO A 62 4.18 12.84 6.40
N ALA A 63 3.08 13.58 6.40
CA ALA A 63 2.14 13.58 5.29
C ALA A 63 2.72 14.30 4.08
N ILE A 64 2.55 13.70 2.91
CA ILE A 64 2.96 14.27 1.63
C ILE A 64 1.73 14.40 0.75
N HIS A 65 1.60 15.55 0.13
CA HIS A 65 0.53 15.91 -0.78
C HIS A 65 1.08 16.19 -2.19
N LYS A 66 0.24 16.12 -3.18
CA LYS A 66 0.57 16.54 -4.53
C LYS A 66 0.05 17.95 -4.75
N LYS A 67 0.92 18.86 -5.20
CA LYS A 67 0.52 20.23 -5.53
C LYS A 67 -0.48 20.21 -6.69
N GLU A 68 -1.51 21.03 -6.59
CA GLU A 68 -2.50 21.19 -7.65
C GLU A 68 -1.81 21.52 -8.99
N ASP A 69 -2.34 20.98 -10.07
CA ASP A 69 -1.88 21.17 -11.46
C ASP A 69 -0.42 20.78 -11.75
N SER A 70 0.21 20.01 -10.87
CA SER A 70 1.56 19.51 -11.10
C SER A 70 1.76 18.11 -10.50
N ASN A 71 2.87 17.44 -10.86
CA ASN A 71 3.29 16.20 -10.20
C ASN A 71 4.24 16.45 -9.01
N GLN A 72 4.40 17.72 -8.61
CA GLN A 72 5.29 18.07 -7.51
C GLN A 72 4.70 17.61 -6.18
N LEU A 73 5.50 16.85 -5.44
CA LEU A 73 5.18 16.44 -4.08
C LEU A 73 5.64 17.53 -3.11
N ILE A 74 4.80 17.83 -2.14
CA ILE A 74 5.08 18.79 -1.06
C ILE A 74 4.73 18.18 0.30
N PRO A 75 5.53 18.44 1.34
CA PRO A 75 5.17 18.07 2.70
C PRO A 75 3.94 18.84 3.17
N LEU A 76 3.13 18.20 4.00
CA LEU A 76 1.98 18.83 4.66
C LEU A 76 2.28 19.09 6.14
N ASN A 77 1.88 20.26 6.62
CA ASN A 77 1.92 20.61 8.03
C ASN A 77 3.31 20.52 8.69
N CYS A 78 4.37 20.72 7.91
CA CYS A 78 5.74 20.78 8.42
C CYS A 78 6.61 21.70 7.54
N ASP A 79 7.60 22.34 8.15
CA ASP A 79 8.56 23.22 7.48
C ASP A 79 9.76 22.44 6.90
N LEU A 80 9.57 21.13 6.60
CA LEU A 80 10.59 20.28 6.02
C LEU A 80 10.67 20.46 4.50
N SER A 81 11.87 20.29 3.96
CA SER A 81 12.00 20.03 2.54
C SER A 81 11.37 18.67 2.19
N ILE A 82 11.08 18.43 0.91
CA ILE A 82 10.52 17.13 0.49
C ILE A 82 11.51 15.99 0.77
N ASP A 83 12.80 16.23 0.59
CA ASP A 83 13.86 15.25 0.83
C ASP A 83 13.98 14.93 2.33
N ASP A 84 13.96 15.93 3.21
CA ASP A 84 13.96 15.73 4.66
C ASP A 84 12.69 14.99 5.12
N CYS A 85 11.55 15.28 4.50
CA CYS A 85 10.30 14.58 4.76
C CYS A 85 10.44 13.07 4.40
N PHE A 86 10.96 12.73 3.23
CA PHE A 86 11.21 11.34 2.85
C PHE A 86 12.25 10.67 3.75
N ASN A 87 13.30 11.38 4.17
CA ASN A 87 14.30 10.84 5.09
C ASN A 87 13.67 10.49 6.45
N LEU A 88 12.86 11.39 7.01
CA LEU A 88 12.16 11.13 8.27
C LEU A 88 11.17 9.95 8.16
N ARG A 89 10.43 9.86 7.04
CA ARG A 89 9.55 8.70 6.77
C ARG A 89 10.35 7.40 6.74
N ARG A 90 11.50 7.41 6.07
CA ARG A 90 12.41 6.24 6.01
C ARG A 90 12.91 5.85 7.40
N GLU A 91 13.30 6.79 8.23
CA GLU A 91 13.72 6.53 9.61
C GLU A 91 12.60 5.87 10.45
N ILE A 92 11.37 6.37 10.33
CA ILE A 92 10.20 5.78 11.01
C ILE A 92 9.98 4.34 10.54
N ILE A 93 10.02 4.10 9.23
CA ILE A 93 9.86 2.76 8.65
C ILE A 93 10.94 1.81 9.17
N VAL A 94 12.22 2.21 9.11
CA VAL A 94 13.34 1.40 9.62
C VAL A 94 13.16 1.07 11.10
N ASN A 95 12.81 2.06 11.92
CA ASN A 95 12.59 1.86 13.36
C ASN A 95 11.48 0.84 13.66
N ILE A 96 10.42 0.81 12.86
CA ILE A 96 9.35 -0.19 13.01
C ILE A 96 9.86 -1.58 12.63
N LEU A 97 10.52 -1.71 11.48
CA LEU A 97 10.97 -2.99 10.96
C LEU A 97 12.08 -3.63 11.79
N GLN A 98 12.88 -2.83 12.50
CA GLN A 98 13.88 -3.33 13.46
C GLN A 98 13.26 -3.92 14.74
N ARG A 99 12.02 -3.55 15.06
CA ARG A 99 11.34 -3.96 16.30
C ARG A 99 10.26 -5.01 16.09
N ILE A 100 9.74 -5.12 14.89
CA ILE A 100 8.56 -5.93 14.58
C ILE A 100 8.88 -6.80 13.36
N ASN A 101 8.75 -8.12 13.51
CA ASN A 101 8.89 -9.04 12.41
C ASN A 101 7.59 -9.08 11.60
N ILE A 102 7.60 -8.54 10.39
CA ILE A 102 6.42 -8.46 9.51
C ILE A 102 6.30 -9.74 8.69
N ASP A 103 5.13 -10.39 8.75
CA ASP A 103 4.84 -11.59 7.96
C ASP A 103 4.29 -11.27 6.57
N VAL A 104 3.53 -10.17 6.45
CA VAL A 104 2.91 -9.75 5.18
C VAL A 104 3.00 -8.23 5.04
N LEU A 105 3.48 -7.76 3.90
CA LEU A 105 3.35 -6.37 3.47
C LEU A 105 2.22 -6.27 2.44
N VAL A 106 1.26 -5.40 2.69
CA VAL A 106 0.23 -5.00 1.73
C VAL A 106 0.50 -3.56 1.29
N THR A 107 0.61 -3.32 0.00
CA THR A 107 0.75 -1.97 -0.55
C THR A 107 -0.53 -1.55 -1.26
N GLU A 108 -1.08 -0.42 -0.85
CA GLU A 108 -2.27 0.14 -1.49
C GLU A 108 -1.89 0.85 -2.78
N HIS A 109 -2.50 0.44 -3.89
CA HIS A 109 -2.38 0.99 -5.25
C HIS A 109 -1.03 0.80 -5.94
N PHE A 110 0.08 0.63 -5.25
CA PHE A 110 1.37 0.39 -5.87
C PHE A 110 1.46 -1.09 -6.36
N PRO A 111 1.99 -1.36 -7.57
CA PRO A 111 2.70 -0.47 -8.48
C PRO A 111 1.87 0.18 -9.60
N PHE A 112 0.56 0.30 -9.47
CA PHE A 112 -0.29 0.99 -10.45
C PHE A 112 -0.24 2.53 -10.34
N GLY A 113 0.61 3.07 -9.44
CA GLY A 113 0.96 4.46 -9.29
C GLY A 113 2.38 4.62 -8.79
N PHE A 114 3.17 5.53 -9.37
CA PHE A 114 4.62 5.60 -9.17
C PHE A 114 5.12 6.78 -8.32
N LEU A 115 4.23 7.63 -7.82
CA LEU A 115 4.64 8.83 -7.07
C LEU A 115 5.51 8.52 -5.84
N PHE A 116 5.31 7.35 -5.22
CA PHE A 116 6.05 6.90 -4.03
C PHE A 116 6.87 5.63 -4.30
N LYS A 117 7.22 5.38 -5.57
CA LYS A 117 7.94 4.18 -6.00
C LYS A 117 9.20 3.91 -5.18
N GLU A 118 10.03 4.93 -4.98
CA GLU A 118 11.31 4.78 -4.26
C GLU A 118 11.10 4.37 -2.80
N GLU A 119 10.10 4.94 -2.12
CA GLU A 119 9.77 4.56 -0.73
C GLU A 119 9.26 3.13 -0.64
N VAL A 120 8.34 2.73 -1.53
CA VAL A 120 7.76 1.39 -1.50
C VAL A 120 8.80 0.32 -1.87
N LEU A 121 9.63 0.58 -2.88
CA LEU A 121 10.70 -0.34 -3.24
C LEU A 121 11.76 -0.45 -2.15
N PHE A 122 12.08 0.65 -1.46
CA PHE A 122 12.94 0.63 -0.29
C PHE A 122 12.35 -0.28 0.81
N LEU A 123 11.07 -0.08 1.14
CA LEU A 123 10.36 -0.89 2.15
C LEU A 123 10.37 -2.39 1.78
N ILE A 124 10.07 -2.74 0.53
CA ILE A 124 10.08 -4.13 0.05
C ILE A 124 11.48 -4.74 0.17
N LYS A 125 12.52 -4.04 -0.32
CA LYS A 125 13.90 -4.54 -0.28
C LYS A 125 14.37 -4.76 1.15
N LEU A 126 14.13 -3.79 2.02
CA LEU A 126 14.49 -3.90 3.45
C LEU A 126 13.75 -5.08 4.12
N LEU A 127 12.48 -5.27 3.85
CA LEU A 127 11.73 -6.42 4.38
C LEU A 127 12.25 -7.75 3.85
N LYS A 128 12.63 -7.85 2.58
CA LYS A 128 13.23 -9.07 2.03
C LYS A 128 14.57 -9.42 2.71
N GLU A 129 15.34 -8.41 3.11
CA GLU A 129 16.59 -8.61 3.84
C GLU A 129 16.35 -9.06 5.28
N ILE A 130 15.39 -8.43 5.99
CA ILE A 130 15.09 -8.72 7.40
C ILE A 130 14.32 -10.03 7.56
N ASN A 131 13.32 -10.27 6.73
CA ASN A 131 12.49 -11.47 6.75
C ASN A 131 12.27 -12.02 5.33
N PRO A 132 13.13 -12.93 4.84
CA PRO A 132 12.98 -13.54 3.51
C PRO A 132 11.67 -14.30 3.28
N ASN A 133 10.94 -14.65 4.35
CA ASN A 133 9.65 -15.32 4.28
C ASN A 133 8.46 -14.36 4.24
N CYS A 134 8.68 -13.05 4.36
CA CYS A 134 7.64 -12.05 4.26
C CYS A 134 6.92 -12.16 2.91
N LYS A 135 5.60 -12.10 2.93
CA LYS A 135 4.76 -12.11 1.72
C LYS A 135 4.41 -10.69 1.30
N PHE A 136 4.40 -10.47 -0.01
CA PHE A 136 4.14 -9.16 -0.58
C PHE A 136 2.84 -9.18 -1.39
N VAL A 137 1.92 -8.29 -1.04
CA VAL A 137 0.59 -8.21 -1.62
C VAL A 137 0.34 -6.80 -2.15
N SER A 138 -0.03 -6.70 -3.42
CA SER A 138 -0.55 -5.46 -4.00
C SER A 138 -2.06 -5.44 -3.88
N SER A 139 -2.62 -4.37 -3.34
CA SER A 139 -4.04 -4.12 -3.16
C SER A 139 -4.49 -3.01 -4.11
N VAL A 140 -5.46 -3.29 -4.97
CA VAL A 140 -5.89 -2.34 -6.00
C VAL A 140 -7.41 -2.37 -6.18
N ARG A 141 -7.98 -1.24 -6.55
CA ARG A 141 -9.39 -1.16 -6.95
C ARG A 141 -9.60 -1.66 -8.39
N ASP A 142 -10.83 -1.71 -8.81
CA ASP A 142 -11.30 -2.13 -10.14
C ASP A 142 -10.76 -1.29 -11.32
N LEU A 143 -10.59 0.01 -11.10
CA LEU A 143 -10.10 0.92 -12.11
C LEU A 143 -8.72 1.45 -11.73
N VAL A 144 -7.76 1.24 -12.60
CA VAL A 144 -6.44 1.87 -12.54
C VAL A 144 -6.32 2.82 -13.73
N ASN A 145 -5.75 3.98 -13.47
CA ASN A 145 -5.42 4.89 -14.55
C ASN A 145 -4.16 4.36 -15.23
N SER A 146 -4.33 3.75 -16.39
CA SER A 146 -3.23 3.52 -17.30
C SER A 146 -2.79 4.89 -17.83
N TYR A 147 -1.68 5.41 -17.31
CA TYR A 147 -1.11 6.65 -17.83
C TYR A 147 -0.39 6.32 -19.13
N ASP A 148 -1.04 6.61 -20.23
CA ASP A 148 -0.49 6.82 -21.59
C ASP A 148 0.65 5.90 -22.04
N GLY A 149 0.53 4.62 -21.93
CA GLY A 149 1.40 3.84 -22.75
C GLY A 149 2.03 2.63 -22.14
N SER A 150 2.46 1.83 -23.03
CA SER A 150 3.05 0.51 -22.82
C SER A 150 4.19 0.46 -21.80
N GLU A 151 5.03 1.50 -21.70
CA GLU A 151 6.20 1.50 -20.80
C GLU A 151 5.85 1.50 -19.31
N THR A 152 4.83 2.29 -18.90
CA THR A 152 4.39 2.33 -17.50
C THR A 152 3.73 1.02 -17.09
N ASP A 153 2.93 0.44 -17.98
CA ASP A 153 2.25 -0.83 -17.74
C ASP A 153 3.26 -1.99 -17.74
N GLU A 154 4.29 -1.95 -18.60
CA GLU A 154 5.40 -2.91 -18.59
C GLU A 154 6.16 -2.88 -17.27
N LEU A 155 6.54 -1.69 -16.81
CA LEU A 155 7.21 -1.51 -15.53
C LEU A 155 6.33 -2.00 -14.35
N THR A 156 5.01 -1.79 -14.42
CA THR A 156 4.06 -2.31 -13.43
C THR A 156 4.12 -3.85 -13.39
N CYS A 157 4.08 -4.52 -14.55
CA CYS A 157 4.20 -5.97 -14.62
C CYS A 157 5.56 -6.47 -14.12
N GLU A 158 6.66 -5.81 -14.50
CA GLU A 158 7.99 -6.14 -14.03
C GLU A 158 8.10 -6.07 -12.50
N ILE A 159 7.58 -5.02 -11.89
CA ILE A 159 7.59 -4.85 -10.43
C ILE A 159 6.72 -5.91 -9.75
N LEU A 160 5.50 -6.15 -10.26
CA LEU A 160 4.62 -7.20 -9.73
C LEU A 160 5.31 -8.56 -9.77
N ASN A 161 5.82 -8.96 -10.92
CA ASN A 161 6.43 -10.27 -11.13
C ASN A 161 7.75 -10.45 -10.35
N SER A 162 8.48 -9.36 -10.07
CA SER A 162 9.77 -9.42 -9.36
C SER A 162 9.64 -9.39 -7.84
N TYR A 163 8.60 -8.73 -7.33
CA TYR A 163 8.54 -8.40 -5.91
C TYR A 163 7.32 -8.98 -5.18
N TYR A 164 6.20 -9.23 -5.87
CA TYR A 164 4.94 -9.58 -5.22
C TYR A 164 4.59 -11.06 -5.32
N ASP A 165 3.86 -11.56 -4.33
CA ASP A 165 3.30 -12.92 -4.31
C ASP A 165 1.84 -12.93 -4.77
N LEU A 166 1.12 -11.83 -4.56
CA LEU A 166 -0.32 -11.75 -4.79
C LEU A 166 -0.76 -10.35 -5.23
N LEU A 167 -1.63 -10.28 -6.21
CA LEU A 167 -2.43 -9.10 -6.56
C LEU A 167 -3.87 -9.32 -6.09
N MET A 168 -4.34 -8.48 -5.17
CA MET A 168 -5.74 -8.41 -4.74
C MET A 168 -6.46 -7.30 -5.50
N ILE A 169 -7.51 -7.66 -6.23
CA ILE A 169 -8.35 -6.73 -6.98
C ILE A 169 -9.70 -6.62 -6.27
N HIS A 170 -10.02 -5.42 -5.79
CA HIS A 170 -11.26 -5.17 -5.05
C HIS A 170 -12.41 -4.83 -6.00
N SER A 171 -12.84 -5.85 -6.73
CA SER A 171 -13.99 -5.80 -7.64
C SER A 171 -14.60 -7.20 -7.83
N ASP A 172 -15.75 -7.23 -8.51
CA ASP A 172 -16.30 -8.46 -9.07
C ASP A 172 -15.86 -8.58 -10.53
N LYS A 173 -15.17 -9.67 -10.88
CA LYS A 173 -14.67 -9.95 -12.23
C LYS A 173 -15.79 -9.94 -13.29
N ASN A 174 -17.01 -10.34 -12.91
CA ASN A 174 -18.15 -10.41 -13.81
C ASN A 174 -18.77 -9.04 -14.08
N VAL A 175 -18.52 -8.06 -13.18
CA VAL A 175 -19.04 -6.69 -13.31
C VAL A 175 -18.02 -5.78 -13.96
N MET A 176 -16.77 -5.82 -13.48
CA MET A 176 -15.67 -5.00 -13.97
C MET A 176 -14.39 -5.86 -14.06
N PRO A 177 -14.14 -6.50 -15.21
CA PRO A 177 -12.89 -7.19 -15.45
C PRO A 177 -11.71 -6.21 -15.41
N PHE A 178 -10.67 -6.54 -14.67
CA PHE A 178 -9.50 -5.66 -14.48
C PHE A 178 -8.77 -5.39 -15.80
N GLU A 179 -8.83 -6.32 -16.72
CA GLU A 179 -8.31 -6.22 -18.09
C GLU A 179 -8.86 -5.00 -18.85
N THR A 180 -10.02 -4.49 -18.43
CA THR A 180 -10.65 -3.30 -19.04
C THR A 180 -9.87 -2.03 -18.73
N SER A 181 -9.26 -1.95 -17.55
CA SER A 181 -8.48 -0.80 -17.10
C SER A 181 -6.97 -1.01 -17.15
N PHE A 182 -6.51 -2.28 -17.30
CA PHE A 182 -5.09 -2.61 -17.37
C PHE A 182 -4.82 -3.58 -18.54
N PRO A 183 -4.48 -3.08 -19.72
CA PRO A 183 -4.30 -3.89 -20.94
C PRO A 183 -3.24 -4.99 -20.83
N LYS A 184 -2.17 -4.76 -20.05
CA LYS A 184 -1.08 -5.72 -19.79
C LYS A 184 -1.41 -6.78 -18.72
N PHE A 185 -2.68 -6.94 -18.35
CA PHE A 185 -3.11 -7.88 -17.31
C PHE A 185 -2.60 -9.31 -17.52
N LYS A 186 -2.51 -9.75 -18.78
CA LYS A 186 -2.01 -11.09 -19.14
C LYS A 186 -0.52 -11.29 -18.89
N ASP A 187 0.24 -10.21 -18.75
CA ASP A 187 1.67 -10.25 -18.49
C ASP A 187 1.99 -10.39 -16.98
N ILE A 188 0.96 -10.30 -16.13
CA ILE A 188 1.07 -10.55 -14.69
C ILE A 188 1.16 -12.06 -14.43
N GLN A 189 2.29 -12.50 -13.84
CA GLN A 189 2.60 -13.92 -13.62
C GLN A 189 2.34 -14.38 -12.18
N ILE A 190 2.11 -13.46 -11.25
CA ILE A 190 1.82 -13.77 -9.85
C ILE A 190 0.36 -14.21 -9.65
N SER A 191 0.05 -14.72 -8.47
CA SER A 191 -1.34 -15.04 -8.11
C SER A 191 -2.24 -13.81 -8.15
N ILE A 192 -3.45 -13.95 -8.68
CA ILE A 192 -4.44 -12.88 -8.74
C ILE A 192 -5.72 -13.34 -8.03
N LYS A 193 -6.27 -12.49 -7.16
CA LYS A 193 -7.52 -12.73 -6.45
C LYS A 193 -8.45 -11.54 -6.56
N TYR A 194 -9.67 -11.77 -7.03
CA TYR A 194 -10.79 -10.85 -6.92
C TYR A 194 -11.45 -11.04 -5.55
N THR A 195 -11.62 -9.97 -4.80
CA THR A 195 -12.13 -10.03 -3.41
C THR A 195 -13.58 -9.56 -3.28
N GLY A 196 -14.19 -9.13 -4.37
CA GLY A 196 -15.42 -8.36 -4.33
C GLY A 196 -15.16 -6.91 -3.91
N TYR A 197 -16.21 -6.11 -3.87
CA TYR A 197 -16.11 -4.70 -3.48
C TYR A 197 -15.93 -4.56 -1.96
N VAL A 198 -15.01 -3.68 -1.57
CA VAL A 198 -14.84 -3.31 -0.16
C VAL A 198 -15.88 -2.27 0.20
N THR A 199 -16.77 -2.61 1.12
CA THR A 199 -17.85 -1.76 1.61
C THR A 199 -17.75 -1.57 3.12
N ARG A 200 -18.37 -0.51 3.63
CA ARG A 200 -18.56 -0.28 5.07
C ARG A 200 -19.71 -1.09 5.61
#